data_17d83bfe97efb05886d427a8f96c212e
#
_entry.id   17d83bfe97efb05886d427a8f96c212e
#
_cell.length_a   1.000
_cell.length_b   1.000
_cell.length_c   1.000
_cell.angle_alpha   90.00
_cell.angle_beta   90.00
_cell.angle_gamma   90.00
#
_symmetry.space_group_name_H-M   'P 1'
#
loop_
_entity.id
_entity.type
_entity.pdbx_description
1 polymer ?
#
loop_
_entity_poly.entity_id
_entity_poly.type
_entity_poly.pdbx_seq_one_letter_code
_entity_poly.pdbx_strand_id
1 'polypeptide(L)'
;MSLLKNILIPNRQGFTLLELMSVLVIMGVLTSAGVKKFDLLSDSADLTALAAGMRELNMQETLIWTEMKLSDTGWTSDVDVFNAIDKNLGQGYSWNPGPTITGGTLHYKSQSIALVRTESKRNDVGSWN
;
A
#
# COMPACT_ATOMS: atom_id res chain seq x y z
N MET A 1 36.09 52.96 -15.25
CA MET A 1 35.33 52.66 -13.99
C MET A 1 33.82 52.75 -14.18
N SER A 2 33.29 53.83 -14.74
CA SER A 2 31.83 53.94 -14.93
C SER A 2 31.28 52.98 -15.94
N LEU A 3 32.05 52.55 -16.97
CA LEU A 3 31.66 51.56 -17.98
C LEU A 3 31.46 50.18 -17.35
N LEU A 4 32.32 49.76 -16.46
CA LEU A 4 32.18 48.49 -15.72
C LEU A 4 30.94 48.50 -14.83
N LYS A 5 30.65 49.62 -14.18
CA LYS A 5 29.47 49.79 -13.38
C LYS A 5 28.19 49.66 -14.20
N ASN A 6 28.16 50.24 -15.40
CA ASN A 6 27.00 50.17 -16.28
C ASN A 6 26.77 48.78 -16.89
N ILE A 7 27.84 48.02 -17.07
CA ILE A 7 27.75 46.66 -17.57
C ILE A 7 27.36 45.65 -16.46
N LEU A 8 27.95 45.76 -15.29
CA LEU A 8 27.78 44.82 -14.20
C LEU A 8 26.47 45.00 -13.45
N ILE A 9 26.03 46.25 -13.23
CA ILE A 9 24.81 46.52 -12.46
C ILE A 9 23.55 46.01 -13.11
N PRO A 10 23.30 46.21 -14.46
CA PRO A 10 22.13 45.63 -15.10
C PRO A 10 22.10 44.11 -15.05
N ASN A 11 23.24 43.45 -15.14
CA ASN A 11 23.36 42.01 -15.08
C ASN A 11 23.16 41.46 -13.68
N ARG A 12 23.35 42.28 -12.63
CA ARG A 12 23.20 41.91 -11.24
C ARG A 12 21.82 42.23 -10.67
N GLN A 13 21.05 43.08 -11.32
CA GLN A 13 19.78 43.58 -10.82
C GLN A 13 18.60 42.64 -10.99
N GLY A 14 18.88 41.41 -11.30
CA GLY A 14 17.87 40.41 -11.33
C GLY A 14 17.52 39.94 -12.74
N PHE A 15 16.55 39.09 -12.77
CA PHE A 15 16.08 38.42 -13.96
C PHE A 15 15.19 39.32 -14.80
N THR A 16 15.21 39.13 -16.10
CA THR A 16 14.20 39.71 -16.95
C THR A 16 12.85 39.05 -16.70
N LEU A 17 11.76 39.73 -17.02
CA LEU A 17 10.42 39.16 -16.92
C LEU A 17 10.31 37.88 -17.74
N LEU A 18 10.94 37.84 -18.92
CA LEU A 18 10.91 36.65 -19.77
C LEU A 18 11.61 35.46 -19.11
N GLU A 19 12.76 35.65 -18.47
CA GLU A 19 13.46 34.63 -17.73
C GLU A 19 12.63 34.11 -16.56
N LEU A 20 12.00 35.01 -15.81
CA LEU A 20 11.12 34.61 -14.71
C LEU A 20 9.91 33.81 -15.20
N MET A 21 9.26 34.25 -16.27
CA MET A 21 8.15 33.54 -16.89
C MET A 21 8.58 32.15 -17.38
N SER A 22 9.75 32.03 -18.00
CA SER A 22 10.29 30.76 -18.49
C SER A 22 10.52 29.79 -17.33
N VAL A 23 11.08 30.25 -16.22
CA VAL A 23 11.30 29.44 -15.01
C VAL A 23 9.97 28.96 -14.43
N LEU A 24 9.00 29.85 -14.32
CA LEU A 24 7.67 29.50 -13.79
C LEU A 24 6.97 28.43 -14.66
N VAL A 25 7.06 28.54 -15.98
CA VAL A 25 6.49 27.57 -16.90
C VAL A 25 7.17 26.20 -16.73
N ILE A 26 8.50 26.17 -16.68
CA ILE A 26 9.26 24.92 -16.50
C ILE A 26 8.91 24.29 -15.14
N MET A 27 8.87 25.05 -14.08
CA MET A 27 8.49 24.56 -12.77
C MET A 27 7.06 24.01 -12.74
N GLY A 28 6.14 24.67 -13.40
CA GLY A 28 4.75 24.21 -13.52
C GLY A 28 4.65 22.86 -14.23
N VAL A 29 5.36 22.68 -15.34
CA VAL A 29 5.38 21.43 -16.10
C VAL A 29 6.01 20.30 -15.27
N LEU A 30 7.13 20.55 -14.62
CA LEU A 30 7.82 19.56 -13.79
C LEU A 30 6.98 19.16 -12.57
N THR A 31 6.31 20.09 -11.94
CA THR A 31 5.43 19.83 -10.80
C THR A 31 4.25 18.95 -11.24
N SER A 32 3.63 19.26 -12.36
CA SER A 32 2.52 18.46 -12.90
C SER A 32 2.93 17.02 -13.20
N ALA A 33 4.09 16.81 -13.82
CA ALA A 33 4.63 15.48 -14.09
C ALA A 33 4.97 14.73 -12.80
N GLY A 34 5.52 15.42 -11.79
CA GLY A 34 5.84 14.86 -10.50
C GLY A 34 4.61 14.36 -9.75
N VAL A 35 3.53 15.13 -9.74
CA VAL A 35 2.26 14.74 -9.09
C VAL A 35 1.71 13.45 -9.69
N LYS A 36 1.70 13.32 -11.01
CA LYS A 36 1.23 12.08 -11.68
C LYS A 36 2.07 10.86 -11.28
N LYS A 37 3.39 11.01 -11.18
CA LYS A 37 4.26 9.92 -10.75
C LYS A 37 4.04 9.53 -9.30
N PHE A 38 3.77 10.50 -8.42
CA PHE A 38 3.44 10.23 -7.03
C PHE A 38 2.15 9.43 -6.90
N ASP A 39 1.11 9.76 -7.67
CA ASP A 39 -0.15 9.02 -7.66
C ASP A 39 0.06 7.57 -8.09
N LEU A 40 0.80 7.33 -9.16
CA LEU A 40 1.12 5.98 -9.63
C LEU A 40 1.94 5.17 -8.60
N LEU A 41 2.91 5.80 -7.94
CA LEU A 41 3.70 5.16 -6.90
C LEU A 41 2.87 4.84 -5.65
N SER A 42 1.96 5.73 -5.28
CA SER A 42 1.05 5.53 -4.16
C SER A 42 0.13 4.34 -4.40
N ASP A 43 -0.48 4.25 -5.58
CA ASP A 43 -1.34 3.13 -5.95
C ASP A 43 -0.57 1.80 -5.95
N SER A 44 0.65 1.81 -6.49
CA SER A 44 1.52 0.63 -6.49
C SER A 44 1.92 0.20 -5.08
N ALA A 45 2.20 1.15 -4.20
CA ALA A 45 2.50 0.89 -2.79
C ALA A 45 1.29 0.30 -2.05
N ASP A 46 0.10 0.81 -2.32
CA ASP A 46 -1.14 0.31 -1.72
C ASP A 46 -1.45 -1.12 -2.17
N LEU A 47 -1.24 -1.44 -3.46
CA LEU A 47 -1.37 -2.81 -3.97
C LEU A 47 -0.34 -3.76 -3.35
N THR A 48 0.89 -3.30 -3.15
CA THR A 48 1.94 -4.06 -2.47
C THR A 48 1.56 -4.33 -1.01
N ALA A 49 0.96 -3.36 -0.34
CA ALA A 49 0.47 -3.51 1.02
C ALA A 49 -0.66 -4.55 1.10
N LEU A 50 -1.58 -4.57 0.13
CA LEU A 50 -2.63 -5.60 0.03
C LEU A 50 -2.04 -6.99 -0.16
N ALA A 51 -1.03 -7.14 -1.01
CA ALA A 51 -0.34 -8.41 -1.20
C ALA A 51 0.38 -8.87 0.08
N ALA A 52 0.98 -7.95 0.83
CA ALA A 52 1.59 -8.24 2.12
C ALA A 52 0.54 -8.67 3.15
N GLY A 53 -0.62 -8.03 3.17
CA GLY A 53 -1.75 -8.41 4.02
C GLY A 53 -2.24 -9.82 3.73
N MET A 54 -2.36 -10.18 2.47
CA MET A 54 -2.75 -11.54 2.07
C MET A 54 -1.70 -12.58 2.53
N ARG A 55 -0.42 -12.27 2.39
CA ARG A 55 0.66 -13.14 2.89
C ARG A 55 0.60 -13.32 4.40
N GLU A 56 0.32 -12.26 5.12
CA GLU A 56 0.15 -12.30 6.58
C GLU A 56 -1.01 -13.22 6.96
N LEU A 57 -2.14 -13.11 6.28
CA LEU A 57 -3.28 -14.00 6.51
C LEU A 57 -2.92 -15.47 6.26
N ASN A 58 -2.17 -15.76 5.21
CA ASN A 58 -1.72 -17.12 4.91
C ASN A 58 -0.72 -17.64 5.94
N MET A 59 0.16 -16.77 6.45
CA MET A 59 1.05 -17.12 7.56
C MET A 59 0.27 -17.44 8.83
N GLN A 60 -0.74 -16.66 9.16
CA GLN A 60 -1.63 -16.90 10.29
C GLN A 60 -2.39 -18.23 10.15
N GLU A 61 -2.90 -18.51 8.96
CA GLU A 61 -3.55 -19.80 8.68
C GLU A 61 -2.62 -20.97 8.99
N THR A 62 -1.41 -20.94 8.47
CA THR A 62 -0.42 -21.99 8.68
C THR A 62 -0.03 -22.13 10.14
N LEU A 63 0.20 -21.01 10.82
CA LEU A 63 0.59 -20.98 12.23
C LEU A 63 -0.51 -21.57 13.13
N ILE A 64 -1.73 -21.09 13.00
CA ILE A 64 -2.84 -21.52 13.84
C ILE A 64 -3.19 -22.98 13.58
N TRP A 65 -3.22 -23.37 12.30
CA TRP A 65 -3.47 -24.77 11.93
C TRP A 65 -2.40 -25.70 12.52
N THR A 66 -1.12 -25.31 12.45
CA THR A 66 0.00 -26.08 13.01
C THR A 66 -0.09 -26.16 14.53
N GLU A 67 -0.40 -25.07 15.20
CA GLU A 67 -0.58 -25.05 16.64
C GLU A 67 -1.70 -26.00 17.09
N MET A 68 -2.83 -26.00 16.38
CA MET A 68 -3.92 -26.94 16.65
C MET A 68 -3.49 -28.39 16.45
N LYS A 69 -2.78 -28.67 15.36
CA LYS A 69 -2.29 -30.03 15.07
C LYS A 69 -1.34 -30.54 16.15
N LEU A 70 -0.57 -29.64 16.77
CA LEU A 70 0.38 -29.99 17.83
C LEU A 70 -0.25 -29.99 19.22
N SER A 71 -1.47 -29.52 19.38
CA SER A 71 -2.17 -29.52 20.65
C SER A 71 -2.67 -30.92 21.02
N ASP A 72 -2.98 -31.11 22.30
CA ASP A 72 -3.49 -32.41 22.81
C ASP A 72 -4.81 -32.83 22.15
N THR A 73 -5.67 -31.86 21.82
CA THR A 73 -6.96 -32.12 21.15
C THR A 73 -6.84 -32.26 19.64
N GLY A 74 -5.75 -31.80 19.04
CA GLY A 74 -5.54 -31.77 17.60
C GLY A 74 -6.41 -30.74 16.89
N TRP A 75 -6.49 -30.86 15.58
CA TRP A 75 -7.35 -30.01 14.76
C TRP A 75 -8.84 -30.36 15.05
N THR A 76 -9.63 -29.34 15.39
CA THR A 76 -11.02 -29.50 15.76
C THR A 76 -11.98 -29.11 14.64
N SER A 77 -11.86 -27.91 14.12
CA SER A 77 -12.69 -27.42 13.02
C SER A 77 -12.07 -26.21 12.34
N ASP A 78 -12.50 -25.94 11.11
CA ASP A 78 -12.08 -24.73 10.40
C ASP A 78 -12.60 -23.45 11.04
N VAL A 79 -13.80 -23.51 11.66
CA VAL A 79 -14.35 -22.35 12.37
C VAL A 79 -13.43 -21.94 13.53
N ASP A 80 -12.88 -22.89 14.24
CA ASP A 80 -11.94 -22.62 15.33
C ASP A 80 -10.64 -22.00 14.80
N VAL A 81 -10.14 -22.47 13.66
CA VAL A 81 -8.97 -21.87 12.99
C VAL A 81 -9.27 -20.43 12.58
N PHE A 82 -10.38 -20.21 11.91
CA PHE A 82 -10.79 -18.88 11.44
C PHE A 82 -10.94 -17.90 12.60
N ASN A 83 -11.55 -18.31 13.70
CA ASN A 83 -11.75 -17.45 14.86
C ASN A 83 -10.45 -17.14 15.61
N ALA A 84 -9.45 -18.03 15.53
CA ALA A 84 -8.16 -17.83 16.17
C ALA A 84 -7.21 -16.93 15.37
N ILE A 85 -7.45 -16.75 14.07
CA ILE A 85 -6.64 -15.88 13.22
C ILE A 85 -6.91 -14.43 13.58
N ASP A 86 -5.84 -13.64 13.73
CA ASP A 86 -5.94 -12.20 13.82
C ASP A 86 -6.14 -11.61 12.43
N LYS A 87 -7.37 -11.17 12.16
CA LYS A 87 -7.77 -10.59 10.89
C LYS A 87 -7.56 -9.08 10.84
N ASN A 88 -7.12 -8.48 11.94
CA ASN A 88 -6.72 -7.08 11.98
C ASN A 88 -5.26 -6.96 11.52
N LEU A 89 -5.07 -6.52 10.31
CA LEU A 89 -3.74 -6.41 9.70
C LEU A 89 -3.01 -5.11 10.06
N GLY A 90 -3.66 -4.25 10.84
CA GLY A 90 -3.07 -3.00 11.30
C GLY A 90 -3.67 -1.77 10.66
N GLN A 91 -2.99 -0.65 10.90
CA GLN A 91 -3.47 0.67 10.46
C GLN A 91 -3.49 0.78 8.94
N GLY A 92 -4.57 1.33 8.41
CA GLY A 92 -4.78 1.48 6.97
C GLY A 92 -5.51 0.31 6.31
N TYR A 93 -5.53 -0.86 6.94
CA TYR A 93 -6.30 -2.01 6.47
C TYR A 93 -7.72 -2.00 7.01
N SER A 94 -8.66 -2.40 6.18
CA SER A 94 -10.06 -2.57 6.58
C SER A 94 -10.71 -3.65 5.75
N TRP A 95 -11.81 -4.19 6.24
CA TRP A 95 -12.61 -5.18 5.56
C TRP A 95 -14.00 -4.63 5.25
N ASN A 96 -14.46 -4.78 4.01
CA ASN A 96 -15.83 -4.43 3.63
C ASN A 96 -16.18 -5.05 2.26
N PRO A 97 -17.02 -6.09 2.21
CA PRO A 97 -17.58 -6.86 3.32
C PRO A 97 -16.56 -7.82 3.94
N GLY A 98 -16.92 -8.31 5.12
CA GLY A 98 -16.15 -9.35 5.79
C GLY A 98 -15.24 -8.84 6.91
N PRO A 99 -14.28 -9.66 7.34
CA PRO A 99 -13.99 -10.98 6.79
C PRO A 99 -15.04 -12.03 7.23
N THR A 100 -15.28 -12.98 6.34
CA THR A 100 -16.11 -14.14 6.62
C THR A 100 -15.28 -15.42 6.45
N ILE A 101 -15.82 -16.55 6.88
CA ILE A 101 -15.14 -17.84 6.76
C ILE A 101 -14.80 -18.22 5.31
N THR A 102 -15.52 -17.65 4.35
CA THR A 102 -15.30 -17.88 2.91
C THR A 102 -14.48 -16.79 2.24
N GLY A 103 -14.11 -15.72 2.95
CA GLY A 103 -13.32 -14.62 2.42
C GLY A 103 -13.89 -13.26 2.74
N GLY A 104 -13.59 -12.29 1.91
CA GLY A 104 -14.05 -10.92 2.03
C GLY A 104 -13.25 -9.98 1.14
N THR A 105 -13.54 -8.70 1.20
CA THR A 105 -12.80 -7.68 0.47
C THR A 105 -11.92 -6.91 1.42
N LEU A 106 -10.62 -7.00 1.21
CA LEU A 106 -9.61 -6.28 1.99
C LEU A 106 -9.32 -4.96 1.30
N HIS A 107 -9.36 -3.89 2.07
CA HIS A 107 -9.03 -2.54 1.63
C HIS A 107 -7.75 -2.07 2.30
N TYR A 108 -6.95 -1.35 1.54
CA TYR A 108 -5.84 -0.59 2.07
C TYR A 108 -5.84 0.78 1.39
N LYS A 109 -6.19 1.82 2.16
CA LYS A 109 -6.34 3.18 1.66
C LYS A 109 -7.30 3.20 0.44
N SER A 110 -6.79 3.59 -0.74
CA SER A 110 -7.61 3.73 -1.96
C SER A 110 -7.77 2.44 -2.76
N GLN A 111 -7.05 1.37 -2.41
CA GLN A 111 -7.05 0.11 -3.16
C GLN A 111 -7.77 -0.99 -2.39
N SER A 112 -8.25 -1.98 -3.12
CA SER A 112 -8.93 -3.14 -2.54
C SER A 112 -8.68 -4.40 -3.34
N ILE A 113 -8.83 -5.52 -2.67
CA ILE A 113 -8.72 -6.84 -3.31
C ILE A 113 -9.80 -7.77 -2.71
N ALA A 114 -10.49 -8.47 -3.59
CA ALA A 114 -11.41 -9.53 -3.18
C ALA A 114 -10.62 -10.79 -2.87
N LEU A 115 -10.76 -11.31 -1.67
CA LEU A 115 -10.07 -12.52 -1.22
C LEU A 115 -11.07 -13.65 -1.04
N VAL A 116 -10.71 -14.81 -1.52
CA VAL A 116 -11.45 -16.06 -1.31
C VAL A 116 -10.66 -16.92 -0.34
N ARG A 117 -11.34 -17.39 0.70
CA ARG A 117 -10.71 -18.25 1.69
C ARG A 117 -11.10 -19.70 1.42
N THR A 118 -10.09 -20.56 1.33
CA THR A 118 -10.26 -22.01 1.29
C THR A 118 -10.21 -22.54 2.72
N GLU A 119 -11.22 -23.28 3.12
CA GLU A 119 -11.32 -23.83 4.47
C GLU A 119 -10.19 -24.81 4.78
N SER A 120 -9.72 -24.80 6.02
CA SER A 120 -8.78 -25.81 6.50
C SER A 120 -9.49 -27.13 6.75
N LYS A 121 -8.73 -28.20 6.67
CA LYS A 121 -9.16 -29.56 7.02
C LYS A 121 -8.13 -30.20 7.94
N ARG A 122 -8.46 -31.35 8.45
CA ARG A 122 -7.54 -32.07 9.34
C ARG A 122 -6.14 -32.23 8.75
N ASN A 123 -6.05 -32.48 7.45
CA ASN A 123 -4.79 -32.74 6.75
C ASN A 123 -4.39 -31.65 5.75
N ASP A 124 -5.18 -30.59 5.66
CA ASP A 124 -4.92 -29.49 4.71
C ASP A 124 -5.06 -28.16 5.41
N VAL A 125 -4.05 -27.32 5.29
CA VAL A 125 -4.10 -25.94 5.79
C VAL A 125 -5.01 -25.08 4.91
N GLY A 126 -5.73 -24.14 5.53
CA GLY A 126 -6.53 -23.17 4.80
C GLY A 126 -5.64 -22.11 4.11
N SER A 127 -6.23 -21.40 3.17
CA SER A 127 -5.51 -20.36 2.43
C SER A 127 -6.43 -19.22 2.00
N TRP A 128 -5.81 -18.08 1.79
CA TRP A 128 -6.45 -16.90 1.22
C TRP A 128 -5.85 -16.62 -0.15
N ASN A 129 -6.72 -16.45 -1.15
CA ASN A 129 -6.34 -16.20 -2.54
C ASN A 129 -7.08 -15.01 -3.13
#